data_24dbfaf5a7a585388409255f87a5c0b3
#
_entry.id   24dbfaf5a7a585388409255f87a5c0b3
#
_cell.length_a   1.000
_cell.length_b   1.000
_cell.length_c   1.000
_cell.angle_alpha   90.00
_cell.angle_beta   90.00
_cell.angle_gamma   90.00
#
_symmetry.space_group_name_H-M   'P 1'
#
loop_
_entity.id
_entity.type
_entity.pdbx_description
1 polymer ?
#
loop_
_entity_poly.entity_id
_entity_poly.type
_entity_poly.pdbx_seq_one_letter_code
_entity_poly.pdbx_strand_id
1 'polypeptide(L)' 'MTTSSRKFFAVIIERNGQELARDILHIDGAADARRKLMQLVRQHEIDPFEEPINCRVEELSK' A
#
# COMPACT_ATOMS: atom_id res chain seq x y z
N MET A 1 -9.22 -16.95 -23.55
CA MET A 1 -9.55 -16.74 -22.17
C MET A 1 -8.42 -16.07 -21.40
N THR A 2 -8.76 -15.09 -20.66
CA THR A 2 -7.75 -14.37 -19.89
C THR A 2 -7.57 -14.95 -18.51
N THR A 3 -6.36 -15.19 -18.15
CA THR A 3 -6.04 -15.61 -16.82
C THR A 3 -5.89 -14.37 -15.94
N SER A 4 -6.45 -14.44 -14.77
CA SER A 4 -6.27 -13.36 -13.83
C SER A 4 -4.80 -13.26 -13.44
N SER A 5 -4.26 -12.04 -13.54
CA SER A 5 -2.89 -11.77 -13.12
C SER A 5 -2.82 -11.21 -11.72
N ARG A 6 -3.89 -11.38 -10.96
CA ARG A 6 -3.95 -10.82 -9.62
C ARG A 6 -2.89 -11.41 -8.71
N LYS A 7 -2.29 -10.56 -7.96
CA LYS A 7 -1.23 -10.91 -7.03
C LYS A 7 -1.52 -10.30 -5.68
N PHE A 8 -0.88 -10.84 -4.67
CA PHE A 8 -0.99 -10.27 -3.33
C PHE A 8 0.09 -9.22 -3.13
N PHE A 9 -0.33 -8.07 -2.67
CA PHE A 9 0.58 -6.98 -2.34
C PHE A 9 0.32 -6.53 -0.92
N ALA A 10 1.38 -6.14 -0.23
CA ALA A 10 1.26 -5.47 1.05
C ALA A 10 1.53 -3.99 0.85
N VAL A 11 0.63 -3.15 1.32
CA VAL A 11 0.86 -1.71 1.38
C VAL A 11 1.12 -1.35 2.82
N ILE A 12 2.22 -0.67 3.08
CA ILE A 12 2.70 -0.42 4.42
C ILE A 12 2.98 1.07 4.58
N ILE A 13 2.47 1.63 5.66
CA ILE A 13 2.76 3.03 6.01
C ILE A 13 3.56 3.02 7.30
N GLU A 14 4.69 3.70 7.28
CA GLU A 14 5.59 3.80 8.42
C GLU A 14 5.83 5.25 8.80
N ARG A 15 5.96 5.50 10.08
CA ARG A 15 6.33 6.80 10.60
C ARG A 15 7.38 6.62 11.67
N ASN A 16 8.50 7.35 11.55
CA ASN A 16 9.62 7.27 12.48
C ASN A 16 10.11 5.84 12.69
N GLY A 17 10.13 5.07 11.61
CA GLY A 17 10.59 3.69 11.66
C GLY A 17 9.59 2.71 12.22
N GLN A 18 8.39 3.17 12.55
CA GLN A 18 7.35 2.30 13.08
C GLN A 18 6.21 2.13 12.08
N GLU A 19 5.74 0.92 11.96
CA GLU A 19 4.62 0.64 11.08
C GLU A 19 3.33 1.17 11.70
N LEU A 20 2.67 2.06 10.98
CA LEU A 20 1.38 2.59 11.40
C LEU A 20 0.23 1.76 10.88
N ALA A 21 0.34 1.31 9.64
CA ALA A 21 -0.75 0.62 8.99
C ALA A 21 -0.19 -0.34 7.95
N ARG A 22 -0.89 -1.44 7.76
CA ARG A 22 -0.56 -2.44 6.76
C ARG A 22 -1.85 -3.01 6.23
N ASP A 23 -1.92 -3.16 4.92
CA ASP A 23 -3.07 -3.79 4.29
C ASP A 23 -2.58 -4.77 3.23
N ILE A 24 -3.27 -5.89 3.11
CA ILE A 24 -2.95 -6.90 2.11
C ILE A 24 -4.01 -6.83 1.03
N LEU A 25 -3.56 -6.70 -0.21
CA LEU A 25 -4.44 -6.50 -1.35
C LEU A 25 -4.28 -7.63 -2.35
N HIS A 26 -5.37 -8.02 -2.96
CA HIS A 26 -5.36 -8.98 -4.04
C HIS A 26 -5.79 -8.23 -5.31
N ILE A 27 -4.82 -7.79 -6.09
CA ILE A 27 -5.02 -6.84 -7.18
C ILE A 27 -4.16 -7.20 -8.39
N ASP A 28 -4.41 -6.50 -9.49
CA ASP A 28 -3.75 -6.83 -10.76
C ASP A 28 -2.32 -6.33 -10.86
N GLY A 29 -1.96 -5.29 -10.15
CA GLY A 29 -0.61 -4.79 -10.26
C GLY A 29 -0.29 -3.65 -9.30
N ALA A 30 0.94 -3.17 -9.39
CA ALA A 30 1.47 -2.16 -8.47
C ALA A 30 0.74 -0.82 -8.57
N ALA A 31 0.19 -0.50 -9.73
CA ALA A 31 -0.55 0.76 -9.88
C ALA A 31 -1.78 0.77 -8.99
N ASP A 32 -2.49 -0.36 -8.92
CA ASP A 32 -3.64 -0.47 -8.03
C ASP A 32 -3.23 -0.45 -6.57
N ALA A 33 -2.08 -1.03 -6.26
CA ALA A 33 -1.55 -1.00 -4.90
C ALA A 33 -1.28 0.43 -4.46
N ARG A 34 -0.69 1.23 -5.33
CA ARG A 34 -0.42 2.64 -5.03
C ARG A 34 -1.70 3.43 -4.79
N ARG A 35 -2.73 3.14 -5.58
CA ARG A 35 -4.02 3.81 -5.41
C ARG A 35 -4.61 3.49 -4.04
N LYS A 36 -4.55 2.22 -3.66
CA LYS A 36 -5.03 1.80 -2.35
C LYS A 36 -4.20 2.41 -1.22
N LEU A 37 -2.90 2.53 -1.44
CA LEU A 37 -2.02 3.16 -0.47
C LEU A 37 -2.43 4.60 -0.21
N MET A 38 -2.75 5.35 -1.27
CA MET A 38 -3.20 6.72 -1.14
C MET A 38 -4.52 6.82 -0.37
N GLN A 39 -5.42 5.88 -0.60
CA GLN A 39 -6.67 5.84 0.15
C GLN A 39 -6.40 5.56 1.63
N LEU A 40 -5.46 4.67 1.91
CA LEU A 40 -5.12 4.32 3.28
C LEU A 40 -4.54 5.52 4.02
N VAL A 41 -3.66 6.27 3.35
CA VAL A 41 -3.10 7.51 3.91
C VAL A 41 -4.22 8.48 4.28
N ARG A 42 -5.19 8.63 3.41
CA ARG A 42 -6.32 9.54 3.69
C ARG A 42 -7.18 9.03 4.85
N GLN A 43 -7.39 7.73 4.92
CA GLN A 43 -8.20 7.15 5.99
C GLN A 43 -7.58 7.38 7.37
N HIS A 44 -6.27 7.41 7.45
CA HIS A 44 -5.57 7.64 8.70
C HIS A 44 -5.33 9.11 8.98
N GLU A 45 -5.85 10.00 8.12
CA GLU A 45 -5.72 11.44 8.27
C GLU A 45 -4.28 11.89 8.41
N ILE A 46 -3.39 11.22 7.66
CA ILE A 46 -1.97 11.55 7.65
C ILE A 46 -1.71 12.60 6.59
N ASP A 47 -0.99 13.65 6.96
CA ASP A 47 -0.54 14.65 6.01
C ASP A 47 0.92 14.37 5.67
N PRO A 48 1.20 13.84 4.47
CA PRO A 48 2.57 13.49 4.11
C PRO A 48 3.48 14.70 3.96
N PHE A 49 2.92 15.91 3.87
CA PHE A 49 3.72 17.12 3.81
C PHE A 49 4.15 17.62 5.18
N GLU A 50 3.40 17.26 6.21
CA GLU A 50 3.72 17.69 7.57
C GLU A 50 4.44 16.63 8.36
N GLU A 51 4.19 15.36 8.07
CA GLU A 51 4.78 14.25 8.81
C GLU A 51 5.70 13.43 7.93
N PRO A 52 6.89 13.06 8.42
CA PRO A 52 7.79 12.21 7.65
C PRO A 52 7.28 10.77 7.68
N ILE A 53 6.53 10.40 6.68
CA ILE A 53 6.05 9.03 6.53
C ILE A 53 6.74 8.35 5.36
N ASN A 54 6.91 7.05 5.50
CA ASN A 54 7.40 6.19 4.42
C ASN A 54 6.28 5.25 4.01
N CYS A 55 6.11 5.10 2.71
CA CYS A 55 5.11 4.22 2.16
C CYS A 55 5.81 3.17 1.32
N ARG A 56 5.46 1.91 1.52
CA ARG A 56 6.03 0.81 0.76
C ARG A 56 4.93 -0.03 0.15
N VAL A 57 5.24 -0.60 -1.00
CA VAL A 57 4.41 -1.61 -1.64
C VAL A 57 5.30 -2.81 -1.89
N GLU A 58 4.92 -3.96 -1.35
CA GLU A 58 5.67 -5.18 -1.53
C GLU A 58 4.81 -6.23 -2.23
N GLU A 59 5.37 -6.88 -3.22
CA GLU A 59 4.68 -7.98 -3.87
C GLU A 59 4.93 -9.26 -3.06
N LEU A 60 3.85 -9.90 -2.64
CA LEU A 60 3.90 -11.09 -1.81
C LEU A 60 3.74 -12.38 -2.59
N SER A 61 3.04 -12.32 -3.71
CA SER A 61 2.79 -13.50 -4.53
C SER A 61 4.01 -13.91 -5.32
N LYS A 62 4.08 -15.19 -5.53
CA LYS A 62 5.11 -15.75 -6.40
C LYS A 62 4.54 -16.21 -7.71
#